data_fe92ff90ef51cd23cf053b317b49af86
#
_entry.id   fe92ff90ef51cd23cf053b317b49af86
#
_cell.length_a   1.000
_cell.length_b   1.000
_cell.length_c   1.000
_cell.angle_alpha   90.00
_cell.angle_beta   90.00
_cell.angle_gamma   90.00
#
_symmetry.space_group_name_H-M   'P 1'
#
loop_
_entity.id
_entity.type
_entity.pdbx_description
1 polymer ?
#
loop_
_entity_poly.entity_id
_entity_poly.type
_entity_poly.pdbx_seq_one_letter_code
_entity_poly.pdbx_strand_id
1 'polypeptide(L)'
;MRKSNYLWLLLVAVLLLPAQEMAAKKKKEKEVTDRELWAGVLYQMAAPVLSNMSEGKLQENMQVELSPTWDGRDKRVTYMECFGRLMAGLAPWLSLPDDDTAEGKQRRQLREWALKSYAQAVDPESQDYLLWRKEGQPLVDAAYVAESFLRGYDALWVPLDSLTKRRYIEEFTQLRRVDPPYTNWLLFSSTVECFLRKAGSKSDAYRIVSALRKVEEWYVGDGFYSDGPGFAFDYYNSFVLHPMYVECLEVFTNSGKNKIWNAPDCNFQRAQKRMQRFGMILERFISPEGAFPVFGRSITYRTGTLQPLALLAWRGWLPKELSNGQVRAAMTAVFNEKGFLTLGFNGSQPHISDWYTNNGSLYMASLAFLPLGLPADHPFWTDAPQAWTSKKAWGGEEFPKDHAYYE
;
A
#
# COMPACT_ATOMS: atom_id res chain seq x y z
N MET A 1 52.34 -28.00 67.57
CA MET A 1 52.58 -26.92 66.58
C MET A 1 51.23 -26.59 65.94
N ARG A 2 50.56 -25.58 66.40
CA ARG A 2 49.25 -25.08 65.92
C ARG A 2 49.47 -23.75 65.21
N LYS A 3 49.22 -23.65 63.93
CA LYS A 3 48.94 -22.38 63.22
C LYS A 3 48.17 -22.73 61.95
N SER A 4 47.04 -22.12 61.77
CA SER A 4 46.27 -21.95 60.56
C SER A 4 44.84 -22.43 60.65
N ASN A 5 43.99 -21.67 61.32
CA ASN A 5 42.51 -21.82 61.21
C ASN A 5 41.76 -20.45 61.24
N TYR A 6 42.43 -19.35 60.88
CA TYR A 6 41.78 -18.03 60.85
C TYR A 6 41.65 -17.39 59.46
N LEU A 7 42.01 -18.12 58.41
CA LEU A 7 41.95 -17.56 57.05
C LEU A 7 40.65 -17.90 56.29
N TRP A 8 39.83 -18.79 56.83
CA TRP A 8 38.57 -19.19 56.18
C TRP A 8 37.33 -18.40 56.62
N LEU A 9 37.40 -17.66 57.69
CA LEU A 9 36.28 -16.88 58.23
C LEU A 9 36.15 -15.46 57.65
N LEU A 10 37.20 -14.98 56.95
CA LEU A 10 37.15 -13.68 56.26
C LEU A 10 36.69 -13.76 54.79
N LEU A 11 36.64 -14.96 54.20
CA LEU A 11 36.23 -15.14 52.80
C LEU A 11 34.72 -15.41 52.65
N VAL A 12 33.99 -15.72 53.75
CA VAL A 12 32.54 -15.95 53.73
C VAL A 12 31.74 -14.68 54.02
N ALA A 13 32.36 -13.65 54.62
CA ALA A 13 31.68 -12.39 54.97
C ALA A 13 31.60 -11.39 53.85
N VAL A 14 32.27 -11.61 52.70
CA VAL A 14 32.22 -10.71 51.53
C VAL A 14 31.21 -11.16 50.47
N LEU A 15 30.62 -12.34 50.59
CA LEU A 15 29.64 -12.91 49.64
C LEU A 15 28.15 -12.76 50.07
N LEU A 16 27.88 -11.98 51.12
CA LEU A 16 26.50 -11.71 51.58
C LEU A 16 26.17 -10.20 51.58
N LEU A 17 26.73 -9.42 50.68
CA LEU A 17 26.15 -8.11 50.33
C LEU A 17 25.00 -8.31 49.34
N PRO A 18 23.87 -7.63 49.56
CA PRO A 18 22.57 -8.13 49.07
C PRO A 18 22.43 -8.02 47.57
N ALA A 19 22.07 -9.12 46.97
CA ALA A 19 21.51 -9.19 45.63
C ALA A 19 20.19 -8.39 45.45
N GLN A 20 19.91 -7.45 46.37
CA GLN A 20 18.66 -6.67 46.39
C GLN A 20 18.75 -5.30 45.73
N GLU A 21 19.93 -4.81 45.33
CA GLU A 21 20.05 -3.50 44.68
C GLU A 21 20.32 -3.52 43.19
N MET A 22 20.47 -4.69 42.56
CA MET A 22 20.57 -4.79 41.10
C MET A 22 19.22 -5.08 40.40
N ALA A 23 18.11 -5.06 41.14
CA ALA A 23 16.73 -5.06 40.56
C ALA A 23 16.24 -3.63 40.28
N ALA A 24 17.16 -2.64 40.23
CA ALA A 24 16.83 -1.27 39.98
C ALA A 24 16.72 -0.99 38.49
N LYS A 25 15.46 -0.83 38.08
CA LYS A 25 15.07 -0.08 36.86
C LYS A 25 15.54 -0.67 35.54
N LYS A 26 15.07 -1.87 35.14
CA LYS A 26 14.62 -2.02 33.77
C LYS A 26 13.48 -1.01 33.59
N LYS A 27 13.76 0.16 33.01
CA LYS A 27 12.75 0.98 32.37
C LYS A 27 11.93 -0.02 31.56
N LYS A 28 10.64 -0.23 31.88
CA LYS A 28 9.75 -0.93 30.93
C LYS A 28 9.86 -0.16 29.64
N GLU A 29 10.57 -0.69 28.67
CA GLU A 29 10.51 -0.18 27.31
C GLU A 29 9.02 -0.14 26.99
N LYS A 30 8.53 1.03 26.62
CA LYS A 30 7.14 1.20 26.24
C LYS A 30 6.91 0.25 25.05
N GLU A 31 6.03 -0.72 25.22
CA GLU A 31 5.67 -1.66 24.17
C GLU A 31 5.11 -0.84 23.00
N VAL A 32 5.75 -0.97 21.82
CA VAL A 32 5.36 -0.25 20.61
C VAL A 32 4.05 -0.86 20.12
N THR A 33 3.02 -0.06 19.97
CA THR A 33 1.74 -0.51 19.44
C THR A 33 1.83 -0.82 17.94
N ASP A 34 0.91 -1.67 17.43
CA ASP A 34 0.83 -1.96 15.99
C ASP A 34 0.74 -0.67 15.16
N ARG A 35 -0.05 0.32 15.61
CA ARG A 35 -0.17 1.61 14.93
C ARG A 35 1.13 2.40 14.90
N GLU A 36 1.84 2.47 16.03
CA GLU A 36 3.16 3.14 16.09
C GLU A 36 4.17 2.45 15.16
N LEU A 37 4.16 1.12 15.10
CA LEU A 37 4.99 0.35 14.17
C LEU A 37 4.66 0.68 12.72
N TRP A 38 3.39 0.60 12.34
CA TRP A 38 2.95 0.85 10.97
C TRP A 38 3.24 2.29 10.53
N ALA A 39 2.91 3.27 11.37
CA ALA A 39 3.20 4.68 11.10
C ALA A 39 4.71 4.93 10.95
N GLY A 40 5.52 4.30 11.81
CA GLY A 40 6.99 4.39 11.73
C GLY A 40 7.55 3.83 10.43
N VAL A 41 7.07 2.66 9.99
CA VAL A 41 7.50 2.03 8.72
C VAL A 41 7.10 2.91 7.54
N LEU A 42 5.85 3.35 7.47
CA LEU A 42 5.38 4.19 6.37
C LEU A 42 6.07 5.55 6.34
N TYR A 43 6.36 6.14 7.51
CA TYR A 43 7.15 7.37 7.60
C TYR A 43 8.57 7.18 7.04
N GLN A 44 9.24 6.08 7.40
CA GLN A 44 10.59 5.78 6.89
C GLN A 44 10.61 5.57 5.38
N MET A 45 9.54 5.03 4.80
CA MET A 45 9.39 4.93 3.34
C MET A 45 9.15 6.30 2.69
N ALA A 46 8.32 7.14 3.29
CA ALA A 46 7.84 8.37 2.69
C ALA A 46 8.80 9.56 2.85
N ALA A 47 9.42 9.71 4.03
CA ALA A 47 10.20 10.89 4.36
C ALA A 47 11.38 11.15 3.39
N PRO A 48 12.21 10.16 3.01
CA PRO A 48 13.31 10.39 2.06
C PRO A 48 12.82 10.83 0.69
N VAL A 49 11.71 10.30 0.21
CA VAL A 49 11.13 10.65 -1.10
C VAL A 49 10.57 12.07 -1.07
N LEU A 50 9.66 12.33 -0.14
CA LEU A 50 8.93 13.59 -0.09
C LEU A 50 9.80 14.77 0.33
N SER A 51 10.76 14.58 1.26
CA SER A 51 11.69 15.66 1.61
C SER A 51 12.52 16.10 0.42
N ASN A 52 13.10 15.15 -0.33
CA ASN A 52 13.90 15.46 -1.51
C ASN A 52 13.02 16.05 -2.63
N MET A 53 11.90 15.42 -2.97
CA MET A 53 11.05 15.89 -4.06
C MET A 53 10.41 17.24 -3.77
N SER A 54 10.12 17.57 -2.50
CA SER A 54 9.62 18.89 -2.12
C SER A 54 10.57 20.04 -2.42
N GLU A 55 11.87 19.73 -2.59
CA GLU A 55 12.96 20.66 -2.94
C GLU A 55 13.42 20.52 -4.40
N GLY A 56 12.80 19.64 -5.20
CA GLY A 56 13.21 19.37 -6.59
C GLY A 56 14.51 18.56 -6.68
N LYS A 57 14.81 17.71 -5.68
CA LYS A 57 16.09 16.98 -5.57
C LYS A 57 15.92 15.45 -5.58
N LEU A 58 14.72 14.91 -5.85
CA LEU A 58 14.53 13.46 -5.82
C LEU A 58 15.37 12.78 -6.90
N GLN A 59 15.36 13.30 -8.13
CA GLN A 59 16.14 12.70 -9.22
C GLN A 59 17.65 12.84 -9.05
N GLU A 60 18.10 13.85 -8.32
CA GLU A 60 19.50 14.02 -7.94
C GLU A 60 19.95 13.01 -6.88
N ASN A 61 19.14 12.79 -5.85
CA ASN A 61 19.54 12.07 -4.64
C ASN A 61 19.12 10.60 -4.62
N MET A 62 18.07 10.21 -5.37
CA MET A 62 17.62 8.82 -5.45
C MET A 62 18.39 8.05 -6.53
N GLN A 63 19.24 7.13 -6.10
CA GLN A 63 19.91 6.21 -7.02
C GLN A 63 18.90 5.20 -7.58
N VAL A 64 18.86 5.07 -8.91
CA VAL A 64 18.00 4.11 -9.59
C VAL A 64 18.66 2.74 -9.61
N GLU A 65 17.96 1.74 -9.06
CA GLU A 65 18.29 0.32 -9.16
C GLU A 65 17.31 -0.33 -10.14
N LEU A 66 17.83 -1.05 -11.13
CA LEU A 66 17.06 -1.70 -12.18
C LEU A 66 17.18 -3.22 -12.09
N SER A 67 16.17 -3.94 -12.56
CA SER A 67 16.27 -5.38 -12.76
C SER A 67 17.47 -5.72 -13.62
N PRO A 68 18.19 -6.84 -13.36
CA PRO A 68 19.27 -7.32 -14.22
C PRO A 68 18.85 -7.59 -15.67
N THR A 69 17.55 -7.78 -15.90
CA THR A 69 16.95 -8.04 -17.22
C THR A 69 16.12 -6.84 -17.73
N TRP A 70 16.45 -5.61 -17.28
CA TRP A 70 15.73 -4.40 -17.67
C TRP A 70 15.56 -4.26 -19.19
N ASP A 71 14.35 -3.88 -19.64
CA ASP A 71 13.99 -3.83 -21.05
C ASP A 71 14.56 -2.65 -21.83
N GLY A 72 15.32 -1.77 -21.19
CA GLY A 72 15.97 -0.62 -21.82
C GLY A 72 15.11 0.64 -21.94
N ARG A 73 13.87 0.65 -21.45
CA ARG A 73 13.06 1.88 -21.39
C ARG A 73 13.73 2.97 -20.56
N ASP A 74 13.28 4.20 -20.69
CA ASP A 74 13.85 5.32 -19.95
C ASP A 74 13.76 5.09 -18.44
N LYS A 75 14.90 5.01 -17.78
CA LYS A 75 14.98 4.75 -16.32
C LYS A 75 14.28 5.81 -15.46
N ARG A 76 13.97 6.99 -16.00
CA ARG A 76 13.24 8.04 -15.26
C ARG A 76 11.80 7.66 -14.92
N VAL A 77 11.25 6.60 -15.52
CA VAL A 77 9.97 6.01 -15.07
C VAL A 77 10.01 5.64 -13.59
N THR A 78 11.18 5.29 -13.06
CA THR A 78 11.40 4.93 -11.64
C THR A 78 10.90 5.99 -10.69
N TYR A 79 11.11 7.26 -10.99
CA TYR A 79 10.70 8.37 -10.09
C TYR A 79 9.18 8.53 -10.06
N MET A 80 8.52 8.31 -11.19
CA MET A 80 7.06 8.33 -11.25
C MET A 80 6.43 7.11 -10.56
N GLU A 81 7.04 5.94 -10.73
CA GLU A 81 6.66 4.72 -9.98
C GLU A 81 6.80 4.94 -8.46
N CYS A 82 7.96 5.46 -8.04
CA CYS A 82 8.23 5.76 -6.64
C CYS A 82 7.17 6.71 -6.05
N PHE A 83 6.99 7.87 -6.66
CA PHE A 83 6.10 8.91 -6.16
C PHE A 83 4.63 8.48 -6.22
N GLY A 84 4.16 8.00 -7.37
CA GLY A 84 2.74 7.64 -7.56
C GLY A 84 2.29 6.53 -6.63
N ARG A 85 3.05 5.43 -6.58
CA ARG A 85 2.73 4.27 -5.73
C ARG A 85 2.79 4.61 -4.25
N LEU A 86 3.83 5.34 -3.82
CA LEU A 86 3.93 5.83 -2.45
C LEU A 86 2.71 6.67 -2.07
N MET A 87 2.35 7.64 -2.90
CA MET A 87 1.26 8.56 -2.60
C MET A 87 -0.10 7.87 -2.55
N ALA A 88 -0.32 6.85 -3.38
CA ALA A 88 -1.56 6.05 -3.34
C ALA A 88 -1.75 5.32 -2.00
N GLY A 89 -0.67 4.82 -1.40
CA GLY A 89 -0.71 4.19 -0.07
C GLY A 89 -0.76 5.20 1.08
N LEU A 90 -0.13 6.35 0.91
CA LEU A 90 0.02 7.38 1.95
C LEU A 90 -1.22 8.27 2.10
N ALA A 91 -1.97 8.47 1.02
CA ALA A 91 -3.07 9.44 0.93
C ALA A 91 -4.11 9.32 2.06
N PRO A 92 -4.59 8.13 2.46
CA PRO A 92 -5.53 8.01 3.56
C PRO A 92 -4.99 8.54 4.89
N TRP A 93 -3.74 8.22 5.21
CA TRP A 93 -3.09 8.68 6.44
C TRP A 93 -2.94 10.21 6.45
N LEU A 94 -2.48 10.80 5.35
CA LEU A 94 -2.36 12.26 5.21
C LEU A 94 -3.70 13.00 5.25
N SER A 95 -4.81 12.31 5.07
CA SER A 95 -6.15 12.88 5.09
C SER A 95 -6.76 13.01 6.50
N LEU A 96 -6.12 12.41 7.51
CA LEU A 96 -6.56 12.57 8.88
C LEU A 96 -6.40 14.02 9.36
N PRO A 97 -7.29 14.49 10.24
CA PRO A 97 -7.18 15.81 10.87
C PRO A 97 -5.83 15.99 11.60
N ASP A 98 -5.37 17.22 11.69
CA ASP A 98 -4.17 17.55 12.46
C ASP A 98 -4.42 17.39 13.95
N ASP A 99 -3.38 16.89 14.63
CA ASP A 99 -3.32 16.78 16.09
C ASP A 99 -1.87 17.04 16.57
N ASP A 100 -1.68 17.17 17.89
CA ASP A 100 -0.40 17.48 18.51
C ASP A 100 0.41 16.26 18.94
N THR A 101 -0.07 15.06 18.62
CA THR A 101 0.68 13.83 18.87
C THR A 101 1.98 13.79 18.05
N ALA A 102 2.91 12.91 18.41
CA ALA A 102 4.13 12.70 17.62
C ALA A 102 3.77 12.22 16.20
N GLU A 103 2.80 11.31 16.07
CA GLU A 103 2.29 10.84 14.78
C GLU A 103 1.65 11.99 13.98
N GLY A 104 0.81 12.83 14.61
CA GLY A 104 0.17 13.97 13.97
C GLY A 104 1.17 14.99 13.40
N LYS A 105 2.26 15.25 14.13
CA LYS A 105 3.34 16.13 13.68
C LYS A 105 4.09 15.55 12.47
N GLN A 106 4.40 14.25 12.48
CA GLN A 106 5.01 13.56 11.35
C GLN A 106 4.10 13.60 10.12
N ARG A 107 2.82 13.32 10.29
CA ARG A 107 1.80 13.35 9.23
C ARG A 107 1.66 14.74 8.61
N ARG A 108 1.61 15.80 9.42
CA ARG A 108 1.59 17.19 8.96
C ARG A 108 2.81 17.53 8.12
N GLN A 109 3.99 17.17 8.59
CA GLN A 109 5.24 17.39 7.86
C GLN A 109 5.25 16.65 6.51
N LEU A 110 4.83 15.39 6.48
CA LEU A 110 4.73 14.63 5.23
C LEU A 110 3.71 15.26 4.26
N ARG A 111 2.58 15.76 4.77
CA ARG A 111 1.56 16.42 3.93
C ARG A 111 2.09 17.71 3.32
N GLU A 112 2.82 18.53 4.08
CA GLU A 112 3.47 19.73 3.57
C GLU A 112 4.47 19.41 2.45
N TRP A 113 5.32 18.40 2.64
CA TRP A 113 6.24 17.94 1.61
C TRP A 113 5.49 17.35 0.41
N ALA A 114 4.43 16.56 0.63
CA ALA A 114 3.64 15.99 -0.44
C ALA A 114 3.01 17.04 -1.35
N LEU A 115 2.42 18.10 -0.78
CA LEU A 115 1.83 19.19 -1.56
C LEU A 115 2.86 19.89 -2.44
N LYS A 116 4.08 20.15 -1.93
CA LYS A 116 5.18 20.69 -2.71
C LYS A 116 5.66 19.70 -3.78
N SER A 117 5.76 18.42 -3.44
CA SER A 117 6.16 17.35 -4.36
C SER A 117 5.18 17.20 -5.54
N TYR A 118 3.87 17.33 -5.27
CA TYR A 118 2.88 17.36 -6.36
C TYR A 118 3.12 18.53 -7.33
N ALA A 119 3.51 19.70 -6.83
CA ALA A 119 3.82 20.83 -7.68
C ALA A 119 5.08 20.56 -8.53
N GLN A 120 6.16 20.04 -7.91
CA GLN A 120 7.39 19.66 -8.61
C GLN A 120 7.13 18.62 -9.71
N ALA A 121 6.28 17.63 -9.44
CA ALA A 121 5.97 16.53 -10.34
C ALA A 121 5.44 16.96 -11.73
N VAL A 122 4.78 18.11 -11.79
CA VAL A 122 4.14 18.63 -13.02
C VAL A 122 4.68 20.00 -13.46
N ASP A 123 5.69 20.52 -12.79
CA ASP A 123 6.36 21.75 -13.22
C ASP A 123 7.45 21.45 -14.26
N PRO A 124 7.29 21.85 -15.53
CA PRO A 124 8.30 21.60 -16.56
C PRO A 124 9.68 22.20 -16.27
N GLU A 125 9.75 23.24 -15.41
CA GLU A 125 11.00 23.88 -15.01
C GLU A 125 11.66 23.16 -13.81
N SER A 126 10.96 22.21 -13.17
CA SER A 126 11.50 21.43 -12.06
C SER A 126 12.44 20.35 -12.55
N GLN A 127 13.54 20.11 -11.81
CA GLN A 127 14.39 18.93 -12.03
C GLN A 127 13.65 17.63 -11.72
N ASP A 128 12.61 17.69 -10.90
CA ASP A 128 11.75 16.56 -10.54
C ASP A 128 10.47 16.47 -11.37
N TYR A 129 10.41 17.19 -12.54
CA TYR A 129 9.35 16.98 -13.50
C TYR A 129 9.32 15.52 -13.94
N LEU A 130 8.21 14.84 -13.69
CA LEU A 130 8.09 13.41 -13.96
C LEU A 130 7.93 13.10 -15.46
N LEU A 131 8.20 11.85 -15.81
CA LEU A 131 8.20 11.42 -17.22
C LEU A 131 6.75 11.16 -17.70
N TRP A 132 5.96 12.19 -17.93
CA TRP A 132 4.55 12.08 -18.31
C TRP A 132 4.33 11.69 -19.77
N ARG A 133 5.18 12.17 -20.68
CA ARG A 133 4.86 12.22 -22.13
C ARG A 133 5.65 11.25 -22.99
N LYS A 134 6.61 10.57 -22.43
CA LYS A 134 7.43 9.57 -23.11
C LYS A 134 7.06 8.19 -22.60
N GLU A 135 7.20 7.16 -23.43
CA GLU A 135 6.88 5.77 -23.05
C GLU A 135 5.38 5.50 -22.82
N GLY A 136 5.03 4.22 -22.59
CA GLY A 136 3.70 3.78 -22.17
C GLY A 136 3.56 3.71 -20.64
N GLN A 137 4.66 3.37 -19.95
CA GLN A 137 4.70 3.18 -18.51
C GLN A 137 4.08 4.33 -17.68
N PRO A 138 4.23 5.61 -18.05
CA PRO A 138 3.57 6.71 -17.34
C PRO A 138 2.06 6.55 -17.13
N LEU A 139 1.35 5.84 -17.99
CA LEU A 139 -0.08 5.57 -17.78
C LEU A 139 -0.32 4.76 -16.50
N VAL A 140 0.56 3.79 -16.19
CA VAL A 140 0.47 2.96 -14.99
C VAL A 140 0.60 3.82 -13.73
N ASP A 141 1.65 4.62 -13.69
CA ASP A 141 2.01 5.33 -12.45
C ASP A 141 1.23 6.63 -12.28
N ALA A 142 0.76 7.22 -13.38
CA ALA A 142 -0.26 8.26 -13.36
C ALA A 142 -1.57 7.79 -12.73
N ALA A 143 -1.93 6.51 -12.92
CA ALA A 143 -3.11 5.95 -12.28
C ALA A 143 -2.96 5.90 -10.75
N TYR A 144 -1.76 5.58 -10.22
CA TYR A 144 -1.51 5.66 -8.78
C TYR A 144 -1.50 7.10 -8.26
N VAL A 145 -0.99 8.06 -9.03
CA VAL A 145 -1.13 9.48 -8.68
C VAL A 145 -2.60 9.90 -8.66
N ALA A 146 -3.38 9.50 -9.65
CA ALA A 146 -4.82 9.75 -9.69
C ALA A 146 -5.57 9.10 -8.51
N GLU A 147 -5.20 7.84 -8.18
CA GLU A 147 -5.73 7.09 -7.03
C GLU A 147 -5.42 7.80 -5.70
N SER A 148 -4.22 8.39 -5.54
CA SER A 148 -3.88 9.18 -4.37
C SER A 148 -4.79 10.39 -4.19
N PHE A 149 -5.13 11.07 -5.29
CA PHE A 149 -6.09 12.17 -5.26
C PHE A 149 -7.53 11.68 -5.03
N LEU A 150 -7.90 10.51 -5.52
CA LEU A 150 -9.22 9.92 -5.24
C LEU A 150 -9.38 9.58 -3.76
N ARG A 151 -8.34 9.03 -3.15
CA ARG A 151 -8.29 8.62 -1.73
C ARG A 151 -8.12 9.78 -0.76
N GLY A 152 -7.42 10.84 -1.16
CA GLY A 152 -7.11 12.01 -0.33
C GLY A 152 -7.55 13.34 -0.95
N TYR A 153 -8.72 13.41 -1.59
CA TYR A 153 -9.13 14.54 -2.42
C TYR A 153 -9.06 15.88 -1.68
N ASP A 154 -9.63 15.96 -0.49
CA ASP A 154 -9.70 17.21 0.28
C ASP A 154 -8.34 17.62 0.87
N ALA A 155 -7.50 16.66 1.23
CA ALA A 155 -6.20 16.92 1.83
C ALA A 155 -5.07 17.13 0.81
N LEU A 156 -5.18 16.54 -0.40
CA LEU A 156 -4.09 16.50 -1.37
C LEU A 156 -4.40 17.21 -2.70
N TRP A 157 -5.65 17.18 -3.17
CA TRP A 157 -6.04 17.87 -4.41
C TRP A 157 -6.56 19.28 -4.14
N VAL A 158 -7.47 19.45 -3.21
CA VAL A 158 -8.12 20.75 -2.95
C VAL A 158 -7.11 21.85 -2.60
N PRO A 159 -6.07 21.62 -1.78
CA PRO A 159 -5.09 22.65 -1.41
C PRO A 159 -4.12 23.05 -2.52
N LEU A 160 -3.99 22.28 -3.60
CA LEU A 160 -3.08 22.63 -4.70
C LEU A 160 -3.53 23.95 -5.36
N ASP A 161 -2.56 24.72 -5.80
CA ASP A 161 -2.82 25.95 -6.55
C ASP A 161 -3.41 25.67 -7.96
N SER A 162 -3.99 26.70 -8.54
CA SER A 162 -4.69 26.54 -9.82
C SER A 162 -3.78 26.22 -11.01
N LEU A 163 -2.50 26.60 -10.97
CA LEU A 163 -1.53 26.27 -12.02
C LEU A 163 -1.16 24.78 -11.95
N THR A 164 -0.81 24.30 -10.76
CA THR A 164 -0.52 22.90 -10.51
C THR A 164 -1.70 22.01 -10.93
N LYS A 165 -2.94 22.37 -10.54
CA LYS A 165 -4.14 21.63 -10.96
C LYS A 165 -4.32 21.59 -12.48
N ARG A 166 -4.13 22.70 -13.17
CA ARG A 166 -4.22 22.73 -14.65
C ARG A 166 -3.18 21.83 -15.29
N ARG A 167 -1.92 21.85 -14.79
CA ARG A 167 -0.84 21.00 -15.28
C ARG A 167 -1.19 19.52 -15.13
N TYR A 168 -1.70 19.09 -13.96
CA TYR A 168 -2.18 17.71 -13.76
C TYR A 168 -3.28 17.33 -14.74
N ILE A 169 -4.29 18.18 -14.92
CA ILE A 169 -5.39 17.92 -15.86
C ILE A 169 -4.84 17.78 -17.29
N GLU A 170 -3.86 18.59 -17.66
CA GLU A 170 -3.19 18.52 -18.97
C GLU A 170 -2.45 17.19 -19.10
N GLU A 171 -1.55 16.85 -18.15
CA GLU A 171 -0.74 15.62 -18.23
C GLU A 171 -1.62 14.37 -18.24
N PHE A 172 -2.62 14.28 -17.38
CA PHE A 172 -3.58 13.19 -17.40
C PHE A 172 -4.35 13.09 -18.73
N THR A 173 -4.73 14.21 -19.32
CA THR A 173 -5.40 14.24 -20.64
C THR A 173 -4.48 13.75 -21.75
N GLN A 174 -3.18 14.13 -21.71
CA GLN A 174 -2.18 13.69 -22.68
C GLN A 174 -1.93 12.18 -22.64
N LEU A 175 -2.18 11.50 -21.54
CA LEU A 175 -2.05 10.05 -21.44
C LEU A 175 -3.07 9.28 -22.30
N ARG A 176 -4.08 9.95 -22.84
CA ARG A 176 -4.98 9.34 -23.84
C ARG A 176 -4.28 8.92 -25.14
N ARG A 177 -3.06 9.41 -25.39
CA ARG A 177 -2.18 8.95 -26.49
C ARG A 177 -1.70 7.51 -26.32
N VAL A 178 -1.73 6.97 -25.08
CA VAL A 178 -1.32 5.59 -24.79
C VAL A 178 -2.52 4.68 -25.01
N ASP A 179 -2.34 3.72 -25.90
CA ASP A 179 -3.28 2.61 -26.07
C ASP A 179 -2.97 1.56 -25.02
N PRO A 180 -3.83 1.36 -24.01
CA PRO A 180 -3.54 0.41 -22.96
C PRO A 180 -3.57 -1.01 -23.51
N PRO A 181 -2.58 -1.88 -23.20
CA PRO A 181 -2.67 -3.30 -23.45
C PRO A 181 -3.97 -3.88 -22.88
N TYR A 182 -4.49 -4.92 -23.54
CA TYR A 182 -5.77 -5.56 -23.20
C TYR A 182 -5.65 -6.46 -21.95
N THR A 183 -5.31 -5.85 -20.83
CA THR A 183 -5.01 -6.43 -19.51
C THR A 183 -5.48 -5.47 -18.41
N ASN A 184 -4.96 -5.62 -17.19
CA ASN A 184 -5.17 -4.67 -16.08
C ASN A 184 -4.89 -3.19 -16.46
N TRP A 185 -4.15 -2.93 -17.52
CA TRP A 185 -3.85 -1.58 -18.01
C TRP A 185 -5.10 -0.78 -18.38
N LEU A 186 -6.19 -1.44 -18.72
CA LEU A 186 -7.48 -0.78 -18.92
C LEU A 186 -7.93 -0.05 -17.65
N LEU A 187 -7.65 -0.61 -16.47
CA LEU A 187 -7.97 0.03 -15.19
C LEU A 187 -7.10 1.25 -14.91
N PHE A 188 -5.83 1.26 -15.31
CA PHE A 188 -5.01 2.47 -15.19
C PHE A 188 -5.62 3.62 -15.99
N SER A 189 -5.99 3.37 -17.23
CA SER A 189 -6.70 4.35 -18.06
C SER A 189 -8.00 4.82 -17.40
N SER A 190 -8.80 3.88 -16.87
CA SER A 190 -10.07 4.18 -16.20
C SER A 190 -9.87 5.02 -14.94
N THR A 191 -8.87 4.73 -14.12
CA THR A 191 -8.59 5.44 -12.86
C THR A 191 -8.24 6.90 -13.12
N VAL A 192 -7.39 7.17 -14.12
CA VAL A 192 -7.07 8.54 -14.55
C VAL A 192 -8.34 9.29 -14.98
N GLU A 193 -9.19 8.67 -15.78
CA GLU A 193 -10.44 9.28 -16.25
C GLU A 193 -11.47 9.47 -15.12
N CYS A 194 -11.51 8.54 -14.16
CA CYS A 194 -12.33 8.68 -12.95
C CYS A 194 -11.89 9.89 -12.11
N PHE A 195 -10.59 10.10 -11.97
CA PHE A 195 -10.09 11.29 -11.28
C PHE A 195 -10.44 12.58 -12.05
N LEU A 196 -10.19 12.64 -13.36
CA LEU A 196 -10.58 13.80 -14.19
C LEU A 196 -12.07 14.14 -14.01
N ARG A 197 -12.92 13.09 -13.97
CA ARG A 197 -14.36 13.25 -13.71
C ARG A 197 -14.65 13.83 -12.32
N LYS A 198 -14.01 13.31 -11.27
CA LYS A 198 -14.15 13.81 -9.89
C LYS A 198 -13.66 15.25 -9.76
N ALA A 199 -12.59 15.61 -10.47
CA ALA A 199 -12.05 16.97 -10.51
C ALA A 199 -12.89 17.97 -11.32
N GLY A 200 -14.02 17.52 -11.90
CA GLY A 200 -14.91 18.37 -12.71
C GLY A 200 -14.39 18.66 -14.12
N SER A 201 -13.35 17.94 -14.57
CA SER A 201 -12.78 18.07 -15.90
C SER A 201 -13.45 17.13 -16.91
N LYS A 202 -13.21 17.38 -18.20
CA LYS A 202 -13.70 16.51 -19.28
C LYS A 202 -13.04 15.14 -19.19
N SER A 203 -13.82 14.13 -18.81
CA SER A 203 -13.40 12.73 -18.76
C SER A 203 -13.84 11.98 -20.00
N ASP A 204 -13.10 10.91 -20.36
CA ASP A 204 -13.46 9.97 -21.40
C ASP A 204 -14.28 8.82 -20.80
N ALA A 205 -15.60 8.92 -20.93
CA ALA A 205 -16.53 7.92 -20.41
C ALA A 205 -16.38 6.54 -21.11
N TYR A 206 -15.91 6.50 -22.37
CA TYR A 206 -15.67 5.24 -23.06
C TYR A 206 -14.52 4.46 -22.43
N ARG A 207 -13.41 5.13 -22.08
CA ARG A 207 -12.28 4.48 -21.39
C ARG A 207 -12.70 3.91 -20.03
N ILE A 208 -13.54 4.64 -19.28
CA ILE A 208 -14.07 4.14 -18.00
C ILE A 208 -14.96 2.90 -18.23
N VAL A 209 -15.99 3.05 -19.04
CA VAL A 209 -17.00 1.98 -19.23
C VAL A 209 -16.39 0.73 -19.88
N SER A 210 -15.48 0.89 -20.85
CA SER A 210 -14.82 -0.24 -21.51
C SER A 210 -13.99 -1.05 -20.53
N ALA A 211 -13.22 -0.37 -19.67
CA ALA A 211 -12.42 -1.03 -18.65
C ALA A 211 -13.29 -1.80 -17.65
N LEU A 212 -14.34 -1.14 -17.12
CA LEU A 212 -15.24 -1.76 -16.14
C LEU A 212 -15.93 -3.01 -16.71
N ARG A 213 -16.42 -2.92 -17.96
CA ARG A 213 -17.05 -4.08 -18.64
C ARG A 213 -16.08 -5.22 -18.84
N LYS A 214 -14.83 -4.93 -19.24
CA LYS A 214 -13.84 -5.98 -19.47
C LYS A 214 -13.41 -6.67 -18.19
N VAL A 215 -13.22 -5.95 -17.11
CA VAL A 215 -12.92 -6.56 -15.81
C VAL A 215 -14.10 -7.43 -15.35
N GLU A 216 -15.35 -7.00 -15.57
CA GLU A 216 -16.52 -7.81 -15.27
C GLU A 216 -16.53 -9.12 -16.07
N GLU A 217 -16.23 -9.06 -17.38
CA GLU A 217 -16.14 -10.23 -18.24
C GLU A 217 -14.98 -11.18 -17.87
N TRP A 218 -13.93 -10.66 -17.23
CA TRP A 218 -12.75 -11.43 -16.81
C TRP A 218 -12.90 -12.07 -15.42
N TYR A 219 -14.06 -11.97 -14.79
CA TYR A 219 -14.30 -12.67 -13.55
C TYR A 219 -14.30 -14.18 -13.76
N VAL A 220 -13.42 -14.91 -13.07
CA VAL A 220 -13.26 -16.35 -13.22
C VAL A 220 -13.89 -17.17 -12.09
N GLY A 221 -14.46 -16.50 -11.10
CA GLY A 221 -15.11 -17.13 -9.94
C GLY A 221 -14.28 -17.04 -8.67
N ASP A 222 -14.91 -17.33 -7.56
CA ASP A 222 -14.35 -17.44 -6.22
C ASP A 222 -13.44 -16.25 -5.79
N GLY A 223 -13.83 -15.05 -6.21
CA GLY A 223 -13.09 -13.82 -5.88
C GLY A 223 -11.92 -13.52 -6.81
N PHE A 224 -11.67 -14.25 -7.89
CA PHE A 224 -10.57 -14.00 -8.81
C PHE A 224 -11.03 -13.40 -10.12
N TYR A 225 -10.19 -12.51 -10.66
CA TYR A 225 -10.27 -11.99 -12.02
C TYR A 225 -9.07 -12.47 -12.83
N SER A 226 -9.29 -12.74 -14.11
CA SER A 226 -8.21 -12.88 -15.09
C SER A 226 -7.60 -11.51 -15.40
N ASP A 227 -6.29 -11.47 -15.65
CA ASP A 227 -5.60 -10.28 -16.13
C ASP A 227 -5.50 -10.28 -17.66
N GLY A 228 -6.64 -10.04 -18.30
CA GLY A 228 -6.81 -10.19 -19.73
C GLY A 228 -7.43 -11.55 -20.11
N PRO A 229 -7.31 -11.96 -21.39
CA PRO A 229 -7.96 -13.19 -21.89
C PRO A 229 -7.47 -14.50 -21.26
N GLY A 230 -6.23 -14.52 -20.75
CA GLY A 230 -5.60 -15.69 -20.14
C GLY A 230 -5.47 -15.52 -18.63
N PHE A 231 -5.99 -16.48 -17.85
CA PHE A 231 -5.84 -16.47 -16.40
C PHE A 231 -4.40 -16.79 -16.01
N ALA A 232 -3.83 -15.94 -15.16
CA ALA A 232 -2.56 -16.16 -14.48
C ALA A 232 -2.79 -16.12 -12.96
N PHE A 233 -2.30 -17.14 -12.26
CA PHE A 233 -2.36 -17.17 -10.81
C PHE A 233 -1.21 -16.35 -10.24
N ASP A 234 -1.47 -15.08 -9.99
CA ASP A 234 -0.53 -14.09 -9.46
C ASP A 234 -1.24 -13.06 -8.58
N TYR A 235 -0.48 -12.11 -8.03
CA TYR A 235 -1.00 -11.07 -7.15
C TYR A 235 -1.53 -9.82 -7.88
N TYR A 236 -1.75 -9.84 -9.21
CA TYR A 236 -2.37 -8.69 -9.88
C TYR A 236 -3.82 -8.44 -9.47
N ASN A 237 -4.50 -9.46 -8.95
CA ASN A 237 -5.77 -9.28 -8.25
C ASN A 237 -5.62 -8.35 -7.03
N SER A 238 -4.47 -8.40 -6.33
CA SER A 238 -4.16 -7.52 -5.21
C SER A 238 -3.67 -6.14 -5.65
N PHE A 239 -2.77 -6.10 -6.63
CA PHE A 239 -2.09 -4.86 -6.99
C PHE A 239 -2.98 -3.88 -7.75
N VAL A 240 -3.91 -4.40 -8.59
CA VAL A 240 -4.66 -3.59 -9.53
C VAL A 240 -6.13 -3.98 -9.62
N LEU A 241 -6.45 -5.28 -9.91
CA LEU A 241 -7.76 -5.65 -10.38
C LEU A 241 -8.85 -5.33 -9.36
N HIS A 242 -8.77 -5.82 -8.13
CA HIS A 242 -9.77 -5.53 -7.11
C HIS A 242 -9.80 -4.05 -6.69
N PRO A 243 -8.67 -3.44 -6.26
CA PRO A 243 -8.71 -2.08 -5.73
C PRO A 243 -9.20 -1.06 -6.75
N MET A 244 -8.58 -1.00 -7.92
CA MET A 244 -8.93 0.00 -8.92
C MET A 244 -10.33 -0.24 -9.52
N TYR A 245 -10.74 -1.52 -9.69
CA TYR A 245 -12.08 -1.82 -10.18
C TYR A 245 -13.16 -1.30 -9.23
N VAL A 246 -13.04 -1.60 -7.94
CA VAL A 246 -14.01 -1.16 -6.92
C VAL A 246 -14.02 0.37 -6.81
N GLU A 247 -12.84 1.01 -6.77
CA GLU A 247 -12.74 2.46 -6.64
C GLU A 247 -13.24 3.20 -7.89
N CYS A 248 -12.99 2.68 -9.09
CA CYS A 248 -13.57 3.22 -10.32
C CYS A 248 -15.10 3.08 -10.36
N LEU A 249 -15.65 1.93 -9.93
CA LEU A 249 -17.09 1.73 -9.82
C LEU A 249 -17.70 2.71 -8.82
N GLU A 250 -17.06 2.93 -7.68
CA GLU A 250 -17.54 3.88 -6.67
C GLU A 250 -17.61 5.30 -7.22
N VAL A 251 -16.56 5.79 -7.87
CA VAL A 251 -16.55 7.12 -8.50
C VAL A 251 -17.64 7.23 -9.55
N PHE A 252 -17.84 6.19 -10.33
CA PHE A 252 -18.82 6.20 -11.43
C PHE A 252 -20.26 6.18 -10.90
N THR A 253 -20.56 5.40 -9.85
CA THR A 253 -21.88 5.34 -9.22
C THR A 253 -22.21 6.61 -8.42
N ASN A 254 -21.25 7.17 -7.70
CA ASN A 254 -21.43 8.39 -6.91
C ASN A 254 -21.57 9.67 -7.76
N SER A 255 -21.30 9.60 -9.06
CA SER A 255 -21.47 10.75 -9.96
C SER A 255 -22.94 11.05 -10.35
N GLY A 256 -23.93 10.52 -9.61
CA GLY A 256 -25.36 10.74 -9.81
C GLY A 256 -26.00 9.92 -10.93
N LYS A 257 -25.25 9.03 -11.56
CA LYS A 257 -25.76 8.12 -12.59
C LYS A 257 -25.69 6.68 -12.06
N ASN A 258 -26.66 6.29 -11.25
CA ASN A 258 -26.76 4.95 -10.63
C ASN A 258 -26.86 3.78 -11.62
N LYS A 259 -26.87 4.04 -12.94
CA LYS A 259 -26.86 3.04 -13.99
C LYS A 259 -25.79 3.43 -14.99
N ILE A 260 -24.80 2.57 -15.14
CA ILE A 260 -23.93 2.58 -16.30
C ILE A 260 -24.80 2.07 -17.45
N TRP A 261 -25.42 2.99 -18.21
CA TRP A 261 -26.40 2.66 -19.27
C TRP A 261 -25.93 1.53 -20.19
N ASN A 262 -24.64 1.51 -20.49
CA ASN A 262 -24.02 0.52 -21.38
C ASN A 262 -23.26 -0.60 -20.65
N ALA A 263 -23.42 -0.72 -19.34
CA ALA A 263 -22.74 -1.74 -18.53
C ALA A 263 -23.62 -2.16 -17.35
N PRO A 264 -24.81 -2.74 -17.61
CA PRO A 264 -25.78 -3.07 -16.56
C PRO A 264 -25.24 -4.12 -15.58
N ASP A 265 -24.27 -4.92 -16.01
CA ASP A 265 -23.66 -5.97 -15.20
C ASP A 265 -22.57 -5.46 -14.25
N CYS A 266 -22.04 -4.25 -14.48
CA CYS A 266 -21.07 -3.64 -13.58
C CYS A 266 -21.78 -3.13 -12.31
N ASN A 267 -21.52 -3.79 -11.18
CA ASN A 267 -22.18 -3.53 -9.92
C ASN A 267 -21.17 -3.39 -8.78
N PHE A 268 -21.23 -2.25 -8.09
CA PHE A 268 -20.31 -1.93 -6.99
C PHE A 268 -20.39 -2.94 -5.84
N GLN A 269 -21.60 -3.29 -5.40
CA GLN A 269 -21.80 -4.21 -4.26
C GLN A 269 -21.29 -5.61 -4.59
N ARG A 270 -21.47 -6.06 -5.85
CA ARG A 270 -20.96 -7.36 -6.31
C ARG A 270 -19.42 -7.35 -6.35
N ALA A 271 -18.82 -6.32 -6.92
CA ALA A 271 -17.36 -6.17 -6.94
C ALA A 271 -16.78 -6.11 -5.51
N GLN A 272 -17.44 -5.41 -4.58
CA GLN A 272 -17.07 -5.38 -3.17
C GLN A 272 -17.13 -6.78 -2.52
N LYS A 273 -18.19 -7.56 -2.76
CA LYS A 273 -18.29 -8.94 -2.25
C LYS A 273 -17.21 -9.86 -2.81
N ARG A 274 -16.89 -9.73 -4.09
CA ARG A 274 -15.77 -10.46 -4.70
C ARG A 274 -14.44 -10.09 -4.05
N MET A 275 -14.21 -8.82 -3.78
CA MET A 275 -13.01 -8.36 -3.06
C MET A 275 -13.01 -8.86 -1.60
N GLN A 276 -14.15 -8.92 -0.92
CA GLN A 276 -14.28 -9.54 0.42
C GLN A 276 -13.87 -11.01 0.38
N ARG A 277 -14.37 -11.77 -0.62
CA ARG A 277 -13.99 -13.18 -0.79
C ARG A 277 -12.48 -13.31 -1.04
N PHE A 278 -11.92 -12.52 -1.92
CA PHE A 278 -10.49 -12.51 -2.19
C PHE A 278 -9.66 -12.12 -0.95
N GLY A 279 -10.13 -11.16 -0.15
CA GLY A 279 -9.52 -10.77 1.11
C GLY A 279 -9.49 -11.91 2.14
N MET A 280 -10.54 -12.73 2.21
CA MET A 280 -10.56 -13.94 3.05
C MET A 280 -9.49 -14.95 2.63
N ILE A 281 -9.25 -15.10 1.33
CA ILE A 281 -8.21 -15.98 0.79
C ILE A 281 -6.82 -15.42 1.12
N LEU A 282 -6.61 -14.11 0.95
CA LEU A 282 -5.34 -13.45 1.28
C LEU A 282 -4.99 -13.60 2.77
N GLU A 283 -5.97 -13.43 3.68
CA GLU A 283 -5.74 -13.61 5.11
C GLU A 283 -5.29 -15.04 5.42
N ARG A 284 -5.89 -16.03 4.78
CA ARG A 284 -5.53 -17.45 4.92
C ARG A 284 -4.15 -17.79 4.35
N PHE A 285 -3.67 -17.02 3.39
CA PHE A 285 -2.31 -17.17 2.84
C PHE A 285 -1.23 -16.73 3.82
N ILE A 286 -1.54 -15.91 4.82
CA ILE A 286 -0.54 -15.48 5.80
C ILE A 286 -0.27 -16.65 6.75
N SER A 287 0.97 -17.19 6.72
CA SER A 287 1.39 -18.28 7.58
C SER A 287 1.39 -17.88 9.06
N PRO A 288 1.43 -18.83 10.01
CA PRO A 288 1.52 -18.51 11.44
C PRO A 288 2.67 -17.58 11.82
N GLU A 289 3.76 -17.59 11.04
CA GLU A 289 4.97 -16.79 11.25
C GLU A 289 4.92 -15.41 10.54
N GLY A 290 3.86 -15.12 9.75
CA GLY A 290 3.73 -13.87 9.02
C GLY A 290 4.27 -13.89 7.59
N ALA A 291 4.67 -15.05 7.06
CA ALA A 291 5.03 -15.20 5.65
C ALA A 291 3.79 -15.43 4.77
N PHE A 292 3.90 -15.15 3.48
CA PHE A 292 2.87 -15.46 2.49
C PHE A 292 3.47 -16.16 1.25
N PRO A 293 2.67 -16.93 0.46
CA PRO A 293 3.18 -17.69 -0.65
C PRO A 293 3.87 -16.84 -1.71
N VAL A 294 5.02 -17.30 -2.19
CA VAL A 294 5.81 -16.64 -3.23
C VAL A 294 5.50 -17.28 -4.57
N PHE A 295 4.61 -16.66 -5.35
CA PHE A 295 4.24 -17.14 -6.68
C PHE A 295 3.88 -15.99 -7.62
N GLY A 296 3.89 -16.29 -8.91
CA GLY A 296 3.54 -15.34 -9.96
C GLY A 296 4.64 -14.30 -10.21
N ARG A 297 4.29 -13.30 -11.00
CA ARG A 297 5.16 -12.16 -11.36
C ARG A 297 5.03 -11.03 -10.34
N SER A 298 5.95 -10.07 -10.40
CA SER A 298 5.96 -8.86 -9.55
C SER A 298 6.00 -9.14 -8.05
N ILE A 299 6.59 -10.28 -7.66
CA ILE A 299 6.67 -10.67 -6.24
C ILE A 299 7.48 -9.68 -5.40
N THR A 300 8.35 -8.91 -6.03
CA THR A 300 9.12 -7.82 -5.41
C THR A 300 8.26 -6.66 -4.91
N TYR A 301 6.98 -6.58 -5.29
CA TYR A 301 6.03 -5.59 -4.75
C TYR A 301 5.59 -5.92 -3.31
N ARG A 302 6.00 -7.07 -2.79
CA ARG A 302 5.92 -7.49 -1.39
C ARG A 302 4.56 -7.26 -0.74
N THR A 303 4.53 -6.47 0.33
CA THR A 303 3.31 -6.20 1.11
C THR A 303 2.20 -5.54 0.30
N GLY A 304 2.47 -5.01 -0.91
CA GLY A 304 1.43 -4.62 -1.85
C GLY A 304 0.41 -5.72 -2.14
N THR A 305 0.79 -7.00 -1.97
CA THR A 305 -0.14 -8.13 -2.03
C THR A 305 -1.29 -8.03 -1.06
N LEU A 306 -1.14 -7.31 0.05
CA LEU A 306 -2.15 -7.14 1.09
C LEU A 306 -3.09 -5.95 0.84
N GLN A 307 -2.94 -5.22 -0.27
CA GLN A 307 -3.76 -4.04 -0.56
C GLN A 307 -5.27 -4.30 -0.45
N PRO A 308 -5.87 -5.41 -0.93
CA PRO A 308 -7.31 -5.64 -0.78
C PRO A 308 -7.73 -5.76 0.69
N LEU A 309 -6.95 -6.45 1.53
CA LEU A 309 -7.21 -6.50 2.98
C LEU A 309 -7.12 -5.12 3.63
N ALA A 310 -6.10 -4.35 3.25
CA ALA A 310 -5.91 -2.97 3.72
C ALA A 310 -7.06 -2.07 3.32
N LEU A 311 -7.52 -2.17 2.06
CA LEU A 311 -8.64 -1.38 1.53
C LEU A 311 -9.95 -1.76 2.23
N LEU A 312 -10.23 -3.06 2.39
CA LEU A 312 -11.40 -3.55 3.12
C LEU A 312 -11.43 -3.03 4.56
N ALA A 313 -10.29 -3.08 5.26
CA ALA A 313 -10.18 -2.59 6.62
C ALA A 313 -10.39 -1.06 6.69
N TRP A 314 -9.68 -0.30 5.86
CA TRP A 314 -9.79 1.16 5.82
C TRP A 314 -11.22 1.64 5.51
N ARG A 315 -11.91 0.96 4.60
CA ARG A 315 -13.27 1.32 4.16
C ARG A 315 -14.37 0.78 5.09
N GLY A 316 -14.02 0.01 6.11
CA GLY A 316 -15.00 -0.66 6.98
C GLY A 316 -15.80 -1.75 6.24
N TRP A 317 -15.20 -2.40 5.27
CA TRP A 317 -15.84 -3.42 4.42
C TRP A 317 -15.35 -4.85 4.71
N LEU A 318 -14.68 -5.07 5.84
CA LEU A 318 -14.29 -6.42 6.20
C LEU A 318 -15.52 -7.35 6.27
N PRO A 319 -15.45 -8.56 5.72
CA PRO A 319 -16.52 -9.54 5.87
C PRO A 319 -16.63 -9.97 7.34
N LYS A 320 -17.79 -10.45 7.73
CA LYS A 320 -18.08 -10.86 9.13
C LYS A 320 -17.14 -11.94 9.68
N GLU A 321 -16.53 -12.72 8.79
CA GLU A 321 -15.58 -13.78 9.10
C GLU A 321 -14.19 -13.25 9.51
N LEU A 322 -13.89 -11.97 9.24
CA LEU A 322 -12.62 -11.31 9.52
C LEU A 322 -12.80 -10.15 10.51
N SER A 323 -12.38 -10.33 11.76
CA SER A 323 -12.40 -9.24 12.73
C SER A 323 -11.24 -8.25 12.50
N ASN A 324 -11.42 -7.00 12.96
CA ASN A 324 -10.39 -5.97 12.90
C ASN A 324 -9.08 -6.41 13.56
N GLY A 325 -9.16 -6.96 14.78
CA GLY A 325 -7.98 -7.41 15.53
C GLY A 325 -7.26 -8.59 14.87
N GLN A 326 -8.00 -9.47 14.17
CA GLN A 326 -7.44 -10.59 13.42
C GLN A 326 -6.67 -10.08 12.18
N VAL A 327 -7.29 -9.22 11.37
CA VAL A 327 -6.66 -8.67 10.16
C VAL A 327 -5.44 -7.83 10.52
N ARG A 328 -5.55 -6.97 11.53
CA ARG A 328 -4.41 -6.19 12.02
C ARG A 328 -3.25 -7.08 12.46
N ALA A 329 -3.50 -8.09 13.30
CA ALA A 329 -2.45 -8.98 13.78
C ALA A 329 -1.77 -9.76 12.65
N ALA A 330 -2.54 -10.26 11.67
CA ALA A 330 -2.03 -10.96 10.50
C ALA A 330 -1.11 -10.04 9.67
N MET A 331 -1.57 -8.84 9.35
CA MET A 331 -0.79 -7.87 8.57
C MET A 331 0.45 -7.38 9.32
N THR A 332 0.34 -7.12 10.63
CA THR A 332 1.49 -6.73 11.46
C THR A 332 2.58 -7.80 11.45
N ALA A 333 2.19 -9.09 11.49
CA ALA A 333 3.16 -10.19 11.41
C ALA A 333 3.97 -10.16 10.11
N VAL A 334 3.35 -9.79 8.98
CA VAL A 334 4.04 -9.63 7.69
C VAL A 334 4.99 -8.43 7.69
N PHE A 335 4.66 -7.34 8.39
CA PHE A 335 5.48 -6.12 8.39
C PHE A 335 6.76 -6.22 9.25
N ASN A 336 6.91 -7.26 10.05
CA ASN A 336 8.13 -7.48 10.83
C ASN A 336 9.32 -7.96 9.99
N GLU A 337 9.16 -8.16 8.68
CA GLU A 337 10.24 -8.55 7.78
C GLU A 337 11.16 -7.38 7.42
N LYS A 338 12.47 -7.66 7.30
CA LYS A 338 13.52 -6.65 7.05
C LYS A 338 13.69 -6.38 5.55
N GLY A 339 14.07 -5.15 5.18
CA GLY A 339 14.58 -4.82 3.84
C GLY A 339 13.53 -4.38 2.83
N PHE A 340 12.66 -3.47 3.18
CA PHE A 340 11.47 -3.06 2.41
C PHE A 340 11.74 -2.51 1.00
N LEU A 341 12.82 -1.83 0.72
CA LEU A 341 13.00 -1.07 -0.53
C LEU A 341 14.26 -1.45 -1.31
N THR A 342 14.73 -2.68 -1.16
CA THR A 342 15.77 -3.26 -2.03
C THR A 342 15.14 -4.21 -3.04
N LEU A 343 15.66 -4.27 -4.30
CA LEU A 343 15.16 -5.24 -5.28
C LEU A 343 15.25 -6.66 -4.74
N GLY A 344 14.10 -7.29 -4.54
CA GLY A 344 14.01 -8.63 -3.99
C GLY A 344 12.72 -8.86 -3.21
N PHE A 345 12.54 -10.04 -2.66
CA PHE A 345 11.41 -10.42 -1.83
C PHE A 345 11.74 -10.27 -0.33
N ASN A 346 12.85 -10.84 0.11
CA ASN A 346 13.36 -10.69 1.47
C ASN A 346 14.80 -10.19 1.43
N GLY A 347 14.99 -8.88 1.51
CA GLY A 347 16.28 -8.25 1.28
C GLY A 347 16.64 -8.14 -0.21
N SER A 348 17.93 -7.98 -0.54
CA SER A 348 18.41 -7.82 -1.92
C SER A 348 18.47 -9.17 -2.64
N GLN A 349 17.62 -9.34 -3.62
CA GLN A 349 17.50 -10.52 -4.49
C GLN A 349 17.18 -10.09 -5.93
N PRO A 350 18.03 -9.31 -6.60
CA PRO A 350 17.68 -8.65 -7.86
C PRO A 350 17.32 -9.62 -9.00
N HIS A 351 17.78 -10.86 -8.95
CA HIS A 351 17.49 -11.87 -9.98
C HIS A 351 16.03 -12.36 -10.01
N ILE A 352 15.26 -12.14 -8.93
CA ILE A 352 13.83 -12.48 -8.93
C ILE A 352 12.95 -11.34 -9.44
N SER A 353 13.55 -10.22 -9.82
CA SER A 353 12.84 -9.05 -10.35
C SER A 353 12.50 -9.27 -11.81
N ASP A 354 11.26 -8.99 -12.18
CA ASP A 354 10.84 -9.00 -13.58
C ASP A 354 11.57 -7.90 -14.38
N TRP A 355 11.68 -8.08 -15.69
CA TRP A 355 12.39 -7.22 -16.63
C TRP A 355 11.93 -5.74 -16.61
N TYR A 356 10.76 -5.45 -16.08
CA TYR A 356 10.20 -4.10 -15.94
C TYR A 356 10.36 -3.50 -14.53
N THR A 357 10.94 -4.24 -13.57
CA THR A 357 11.00 -3.84 -12.17
C THR A 357 12.21 -2.96 -11.88
N ASN A 358 12.00 -1.92 -11.09
CA ASN A 358 13.02 -1.03 -10.55
C ASN A 358 12.73 -0.73 -9.07
N ASN A 359 13.62 -0.02 -8.37
CA ASN A 359 13.40 0.28 -6.95
C ASN A 359 12.24 1.26 -6.69
N GLY A 360 11.78 2.02 -7.67
CA GLY A 360 10.52 2.78 -7.59
C GLY A 360 9.29 1.86 -7.52
N SER A 361 9.35 0.71 -8.21
CA SER A 361 8.28 -0.28 -8.22
C SER A 361 7.95 -0.80 -6.81
N LEU A 362 8.92 -0.85 -5.91
CA LEU A 362 8.80 -1.40 -4.57
C LEU A 362 7.89 -0.58 -3.66
N TYR A 363 7.63 0.68 -4.01
CA TYR A 363 6.69 1.54 -3.27
C TYR A 363 5.24 1.06 -3.33
N MET A 364 4.93 0.03 -4.14
CA MET A 364 3.69 -0.75 -4.01
C MET A 364 3.46 -1.26 -2.58
N ALA A 365 4.53 -1.50 -1.83
CA ALA A 365 4.44 -1.91 -0.43
C ALA A 365 3.66 -0.92 0.44
N SER A 366 3.62 0.37 0.10
CA SER A 366 2.85 1.40 0.82
C SER A 366 1.35 1.13 0.83
N LEU A 367 0.83 0.43 -0.17
CA LEU A 367 -0.61 0.15 -0.32
C LEU A 367 -1.17 -0.78 0.78
N ALA A 368 -0.31 -1.48 1.50
CA ALA A 368 -0.73 -2.24 2.67
C ALA A 368 -1.05 -1.37 3.90
N PHE A 369 -0.66 -0.09 3.89
CA PHE A 369 -0.79 0.82 5.03
C PHE A 369 -2.05 1.70 5.00
N LEU A 370 -2.99 1.46 4.07
CA LEU A 370 -4.26 2.22 3.98
C LEU A 370 -5.01 2.35 5.32
N PRO A 371 -5.01 1.33 6.23
CA PRO A 371 -5.66 1.43 7.53
C PRO A 371 -5.13 2.55 8.43
N LEU A 372 -3.93 3.08 8.19
CA LEU A 372 -3.46 4.28 8.91
C LEU A 372 -4.35 5.50 8.68
N GLY A 373 -5.16 5.52 7.62
CA GLY A 373 -6.22 6.50 7.40
C GLY A 373 -7.42 6.39 8.35
N LEU A 374 -7.48 5.40 9.23
CA LEU A 374 -8.45 5.30 10.31
C LEU A 374 -7.95 6.07 11.54
N PRO A 375 -8.84 6.75 12.31
CA PRO A 375 -8.46 7.37 13.57
C PRO A 375 -7.83 6.38 14.55
N ALA A 376 -6.99 6.87 15.48
CA ALA A 376 -6.26 6.00 16.41
C ALA A 376 -7.17 5.25 17.41
N ASP A 377 -8.36 5.76 17.67
CA ASP A 377 -9.40 5.16 18.52
C ASP A 377 -10.35 4.23 17.76
N HIS A 378 -10.15 4.05 16.44
CA HIS A 378 -10.98 3.15 15.66
C HIS A 378 -10.80 1.68 16.10
N PRO A 379 -11.86 0.84 16.08
CA PRO A 379 -11.80 -0.58 16.46
C PRO A 379 -10.69 -1.37 15.76
N PHE A 380 -10.32 -1.04 14.53
CA PHE A 380 -9.17 -1.67 13.87
C PHE A 380 -7.88 -1.57 14.70
N TRP A 381 -7.68 -0.47 15.42
CA TRP A 381 -6.49 -0.24 16.25
C TRP A 381 -6.67 -0.63 17.71
N THR A 382 -7.88 -0.53 18.24
CA THR A 382 -8.17 -0.70 19.67
C THR A 382 -8.68 -2.08 20.05
N ASP A 383 -9.24 -2.86 19.11
CA ASP A 383 -9.65 -4.24 19.38
C ASP A 383 -8.43 -5.09 19.77
N ALA A 384 -8.62 -6.01 20.68
CA ALA A 384 -7.56 -6.95 21.05
C ALA A 384 -7.05 -7.73 19.83
N PRO A 385 -5.73 -7.94 19.69
CA PRO A 385 -5.19 -8.75 18.62
C PRO A 385 -5.70 -10.18 18.71
N GLN A 386 -6.06 -10.77 17.57
CA GLN A 386 -6.57 -12.14 17.49
C GLN A 386 -5.72 -12.95 16.50
N ALA A 387 -5.56 -14.24 16.80
CA ALA A 387 -4.93 -15.15 15.86
C ALA A 387 -5.75 -15.21 14.56
N TRP A 388 -5.05 -15.14 13.42
CA TRP A 388 -5.67 -15.27 12.11
C TRP A 388 -5.87 -16.74 11.73
N THR A 389 -6.58 -16.97 10.63
CA THR A 389 -7.06 -18.31 10.28
C THR A 389 -5.95 -19.36 10.20
N SER A 390 -4.84 -19.09 9.48
CA SER A 390 -3.73 -20.04 9.40
C SER A 390 -3.08 -20.28 10.76
N LYS A 391 -2.93 -19.24 11.58
CA LYS A 391 -2.36 -19.37 12.93
C LYS A 391 -3.22 -20.23 13.83
N LYS A 392 -4.54 -20.06 13.80
CA LYS A 392 -5.50 -20.94 14.51
C LYS A 392 -5.42 -22.38 14.00
N ALA A 393 -5.45 -22.56 12.67
CA ALA A 393 -5.45 -23.88 12.07
C ALA A 393 -4.22 -24.71 12.45
N TRP A 394 -3.03 -24.13 12.35
CA TRP A 394 -1.78 -24.78 12.71
C TRP A 394 -1.56 -24.88 14.23
N GLY A 395 -2.23 -24.03 15.02
CA GLY A 395 -2.28 -24.10 16.48
C GLY A 395 -3.27 -25.12 17.03
N GLY A 396 -4.07 -25.76 16.17
CA GLY A 396 -5.11 -26.71 16.60
C GLY A 396 -6.35 -26.05 17.21
N GLU A 397 -6.55 -24.74 16.93
CA GLU A 397 -7.71 -23.99 17.40
C GLU A 397 -8.86 -24.07 16.38
N GLU A 398 -10.10 -23.89 16.85
CA GLU A 398 -11.27 -23.79 15.98
C GLU A 398 -11.22 -22.53 15.10
N PHE A 399 -11.59 -22.69 13.83
CA PHE A 399 -11.69 -21.60 12.86
C PHE A 399 -12.82 -21.86 11.87
N PRO A 400 -13.40 -20.83 11.22
CA PRO A 400 -14.45 -20.99 10.23
C PRO A 400 -13.98 -21.82 9.03
N LYS A 401 -14.70 -22.90 8.71
CA LYS A 401 -14.46 -23.69 7.50
C LYS A 401 -14.65 -22.82 6.27
N ASP A 402 -13.75 -22.97 5.31
CA ASP A 402 -13.86 -22.30 4.02
C ASP A 402 -14.87 -22.97 3.09
N HIS A 403 -15.42 -22.19 2.16
CA HIS A 403 -16.32 -22.66 1.10
C HIS A 403 -16.20 -21.77 -0.13
N ALA A 404 -16.49 -22.32 -1.30
CA ALA A 404 -16.51 -21.55 -2.53
C ALA A 404 -17.60 -20.46 -2.48
N TYR A 405 -17.31 -19.33 -3.06
CA TYR A 405 -18.24 -18.22 -3.24
C TYR A 405 -18.98 -18.35 -4.57
N TYR A 406 -20.30 -18.50 -4.51
CA TYR A 406 -21.20 -18.50 -5.65
C TYR A 406 -22.06 -17.22 -5.63
N GLU A 407 -22.22 -16.58 -6.79
CA GLU A 407 -23.06 -15.39 -7.00
C GLU A 407 -24.52 -15.73 -7.23
#